data_f108cdab4c5f3b3a507716770213c57e
#
_entry.id   f108cdab4c5f3b3a507716770213c57e
#
_cell.length_a   1.000
_cell.length_b   1.000
_cell.length_c   1.000
_cell.angle_alpha   90.00
_cell.angle_beta   90.00
_cell.angle_gamma   90.00
#
_symmetry.space_group_name_H-M   'P 1'
#
loop_
_entity.id
_entity.type
_entity.pdbx_description
1 polymer ?
#
loop_
_entity_poly.entity_id
_entity_poly.type
_entity_poly.pdbx_seq_one_letter_code
_entity_poly.pdbx_strand_id
1 'polypeptide(L)'
;QAESGLTHQDQKRKKNELRRMERREEELLLAIEETEGEEARLREELAKPENYTNHGKAQELSESLDHLHRRHRSLMGEWEELVQHRERLQGELAGA
;
A
#
# COMPACT_ATOMS: atom_id res chain seq x y z
N GLN A 1 -29.58 -0.04 24.65
CA GLN A 1 -29.06 1.11 23.90
C GLN A 1 -27.66 1.48 24.36
N ALA A 2 -27.39 1.36 25.58
CA ALA A 2 -26.06 1.66 26.08
C ALA A 2 -25.05 0.64 25.61
N GLU A 3 -25.48 -0.55 25.31
CA GLU A 3 -24.56 -1.63 24.91
C GLU A 3 -23.85 -1.35 23.62
N SER A 4 -24.53 -0.75 22.65
CA SER A 4 -23.90 -0.47 21.37
C SER A 4 -22.82 0.60 21.50
N GLY A 5 -23.02 1.53 22.41
CA GLY A 5 -22.07 2.61 22.62
C GLY A 5 -21.96 3.62 21.47
N LEU A 6 -22.76 3.45 20.42
CA LEU A 6 -22.69 4.33 19.25
C LEU A 6 -23.99 5.08 19.06
N THR A 7 -23.89 6.41 19.02
CA THR A 7 -25.02 7.26 18.64
C THR A 7 -25.14 7.23 17.11
N HIS A 8 -26.29 7.74 16.62
CA HIS A 8 -26.49 7.87 15.17
C HIS A 8 -25.37 8.69 14.52
N GLN A 9 -24.96 9.76 15.19
CA GLN A 9 -23.91 10.64 14.69
C GLN A 9 -22.56 9.95 14.68
N ASP A 10 -22.26 9.15 15.70
CA ASP A 10 -21.04 8.36 15.76
C ASP A 10 -20.98 7.34 14.62
N GLN A 11 -22.10 6.68 14.35
CA GLN A 11 -22.19 5.72 13.26
C GLN A 11 -21.94 6.39 11.91
N LYS A 12 -22.52 7.56 11.70
CA LYS A 12 -22.34 8.31 10.46
C LYS A 12 -20.86 8.69 10.27
N ARG A 13 -20.22 9.15 11.36
CA ARG A 13 -18.80 9.54 11.33
C ARG A 13 -17.91 8.36 10.99
N LYS A 14 -18.19 7.21 11.62
CA LYS A 14 -17.41 6.00 11.37
C LYS A 14 -17.60 5.46 9.95
N LYS A 15 -18.81 5.56 9.41
CA LYS A 15 -19.06 5.17 8.03
C LYS A 15 -18.32 6.06 7.04
N ASN A 16 -18.24 7.35 7.33
CA ASN A 16 -17.49 8.28 6.49
C ASN A 16 -15.99 7.98 6.56
N GLU A 17 -15.50 7.67 7.74
CA GLU A 17 -14.10 7.27 7.93
C GLU A 17 -13.80 5.99 7.17
N LEU A 18 -14.70 5.02 7.23
CA LEU A 18 -14.56 3.76 6.49
C LEU A 18 -14.44 4.00 4.99
N ARG A 19 -15.26 4.90 4.44
CA ARG A 19 -15.18 5.22 3.01
C ARG A 19 -13.85 5.84 2.63
N ARG A 20 -13.29 6.71 3.51
CA ARG A 20 -11.98 7.29 3.25
C ARG A 20 -10.90 6.23 3.26
N MET A 21 -10.99 5.27 4.17
CA MET A 21 -10.05 4.16 4.25
C MET A 21 -10.11 3.29 3.00
N GLU A 22 -11.32 3.01 2.52
CA GLU A 22 -11.50 2.20 1.32
C GLU A 22 -10.88 2.88 0.09
N ARG A 23 -11.06 4.19 -0.02
CA ARG A 23 -10.43 4.95 -1.10
C ARG A 23 -8.91 4.93 -0.99
N ARG A 24 -8.40 5.10 0.23
CA ARG A 24 -6.95 5.05 0.45
C ARG A 24 -6.38 3.68 0.13
N GLU A 25 -7.12 2.63 0.49
CA GLU A 25 -6.72 1.26 0.18
C GLU A 25 -6.57 1.06 -1.33
N GLU A 26 -7.52 1.55 -2.11
CA GLU A 26 -7.46 1.46 -3.56
C GLU A 26 -6.21 2.18 -4.11
N GLU A 27 -5.92 3.39 -3.58
CA GLU A 27 -4.74 4.13 -3.98
C GLU A 27 -3.46 3.37 -3.66
N LEU A 28 -3.41 2.77 -2.48
CA LEU A 28 -2.23 2.01 -2.06
C LEU A 28 -2.03 0.76 -2.92
N LEU A 29 -3.11 0.05 -3.23
CA LEU A 29 -3.02 -1.15 -4.06
C LEU A 29 -2.54 -0.80 -5.47
N LEU A 30 -2.99 0.31 -6.04
CA LEU A 30 -2.51 0.77 -7.33
C LEU A 30 -1.03 1.16 -7.27
N ALA A 31 -0.61 1.85 -6.21
CA ALA A 31 0.78 2.26 -6.06
C ALA A 31 1.69 1.04 -5.86
N ILE A 32 1.23 0.03 -5.13
CA ILE A 32 1.96 -1.22 -4.95
C ILE A 32 2.13 -1.92 -6.30
N GLU A 33 1.06 -2.01 -7.06
CA GLU A 33 1.09 -2.66 -8.38
C GLU A 33 2.05 -1.95 -9.34
N GLU A 34 2.00 -0.62 -9.37
CA GLU A 34 2.91 0.18 -10.19
C GLU A 34 4.36 -0.04 -9.79
N THR A 35 4.63 -0.05 -8.49
CA THR A 35 5.99 -0.24 -7.98
C THR A 35 6.51 -1.63 -8.35
N GLU A 36 5.68 -2.67 -8.23
CA GLU A 36 6.04 -4.02 -8.62
C GLU A 36 6.34 -4.12 -10.11
N GLY A 37 5.55 -3.42 -10.92
CA GLY A 37 5.77 -3.37 -12.37
C GLY A 37 7.09 -2.71 -12.73
N GLU A 38 7.43 -1.62 -12.04
CA GLU A 38 8.70 -0.95 -12.26
C GLU A 38 9.89 -1.81 -11.81
N GLU A 39 9.75 -2.52 -10.69
CA GLU A 39 10.78 -3.45 -10.23
C GLU A 39 11.02 -4.54 -11.27
N ALA A 40 9.95 -5.11 -11.81
CA ALA A 40 10.06 -6.15 -12.82
C ALA A 40 10.78 -5.63 -14.07
N ARG A 41 10.42 -4.43 -14.51
CA ARG A 41 11.05 -3.82 -15.68
C ARG A 41 12.53 -3.57 -15.47
N LEU A 42 12.91 -3.07 -14.30
CA LEU A 42 14.32 -2.80 -14.01
C LEU A 42 15.13 -4.09 -13.90
N ARG A 43 14.53 -5.16 -13.35
CA ARG A 43 15.20 -6.47 -13.32
C ARG A 43 15.45 -7.00 -14.72
N GLU A 44 14.48 -6.82 -15.62
CA GLU A 44 14.65 -7.21 -17.01
C GLU A 44 15.77 -6.42 -17.67
N GLU A 45 15.83 -5.11 -17.44
CA GLU A 45 16.89 -4.26 -17.97
C GLU A 45 18.25 -4.69 -17.42
N LEU A 46 18.33 -4.98 -16.13
CA LEU A 46 19.59 -5.39 -15.52
C LEU A 46 20.08 -6.74 -16.04
N ALA A 47 19.15 -7.61 -16.47
CA ALA A 47 19.48 -8.92 -16.99
C ALA A 47 20.06 -8.88 -18.40
N LYS A 48 19.96 -7.75 -19.08
CA LYS A 48 20.52 -7.61 -20.44
C LYS A 48 22.05 -7.51 -20.38
N PRO A 49 22.79 -8.27 -21.24
CA PRO A 49 24.23 -8.25 -21.19
C PRO A 49 24.85 -6.86 -21.39
N GLU A 50 24.24 -6.02 -22.23
CA GLU A 50 24.74 -4.66 -22.44
C GLU A 50 24.67 -3.81 -21.18
N ASN A 51 23.82 -4.18 -20.21
CA ASN A 51 23.67 -3.46 -18.96
C ASN A 51 24.50 -4.08 -17.84
N TYR A 52 24.43 -5.40 -17.65
CA TYR A 52 25.12 -5.99 -16.48
C TYR A 52 26.64 -6.08 -16.69
N THR A 53 27.12 -5.99 -17.94
CA THR A 53 28.57 -5.91 -18.20
C THR A 53 29.07 -4.49 -18.12
N ASN A 54 28.20 -3.50 -18.06
CA ASN A 54 28.55 -2.08 -17.91
C ASN A 54 28.39 -1.71 -16.44
N HIS A 55 29.53 -1.56 -15.75
CA HIS A 55 29.53 -1.36 -14.30
C HIS A 55 28.69 -0.15 -13.85
N GLY A 56 28.85 0.98 -14.53
CA GLY A 56 28.09 2.19 -14.19
C GLY A 56 26.61 2.01 -14.38
N LYS A 57 26.19 1.39 -15.49
CA LYS A 57 24.79 1.16 -15.78
C LYS A 57 24.18 0.16 -14.81
N ALA A 58 24.90 -0.92 -14.53
CA ALA A 58 24.44 -1.93 -13.58
C ALA A 58 24.25 -1.32 -12.19
N GLN A 59 25.15 -0.44 -11.79
CA GLN A 59 25.06 0.23 -10.49
C GLN A 59 23.83 1.14 -10.43
N GLU A 60 23.59 1.94 -11.47
CA GLU A 60 22.40 2.81 -11.55
C GLU A 60 21.12 2.00 -11.43
N LEU A 61 21.03 0.89 -12.17
CA LEU A 61 19.83 0.04 -12.14
C LEU A 61 19.62 -0.60 -10.78
N SER A 62 20.72 -1.04 -10.15
CA SER A 62 20.65 -1.66 -8.82
C SER A 62 20.21 -0.65 -7.77
N GLU A 63 20.71 0.58 -7.84
CA GLU A 63 20.32 1.63 -6.91
C GLU A 63 18.84 1.99 -7.07
N SER A 64 18.36 2.04 -8.32
CA SER A 64 16.94 2.28 -8.60
C SER A 64 16.08 1.16 -8.04
N LEU A 65 16.52 -0.10 -8.18
CA LEU A 65 15.82 -1.25 -7.61
C LEU A 65 15.77 -1.17 -6.09
N ASP A 66 16.87 -0.80 -5.45
CA ASP A 66 16.89 -0.63 -4.00
C ASP A 66 15.89 0.42 -3.53
N HIS A 67 15.81 1.52 -4.26
CA HIS A 67 14.85 2.58 -3.97
C HIS A 67 13.41 2.05 -4.10
N LEU A 68 13.12 1.31 -5.15
CA LEU A 68 11.78 0.75 -5.38
C LEU A 68 11.44 -0.29 -4.31
N HIS A 69 12.41 -1.11 -3.89
CA HIS A 69 12.20 -2.07 -2.81
C HIS A 69 11.82 -1.38 -1.50
N ARG A 70 12.47 -0.27 -1.18
CA ARG A 70 12.14 0.49 0.03
C ARG A 70 10.75 1.09 -0.08
N ARG A 71 10.42 1.64 -1.25
CA ARG A 71 9.09 2.19 -1.49
C ARG A 71 8.02 1.10 -1.37
N HIS A 72 8.26 -0.06 -1.98
CA HIS A 72 7.33 -1.19 -1.92
C HIS A 72 7.07 -1.60 -0.48
N ARG A 73 8.13 -1.72 0.32
CA ARG A 73 8.02 -2.09 1.72
C ARG A 73 7.21 -1.08 2.52
N SER A 74 7.45 0.21 2.27
CA SER A 74 6.72 1.29 2.93
C SER A 74 5.23 1.24 2.59
N LEU A 75 4.91 1.05 1.31
CA LEU A 75 3.53 0.96 0.84
C LEU A 75 2.81 -0.26 1.43
N MET A 76 3.50 -1.41 1.49
CA MET A 76 2.94 -2.62 2.08
C MET A 76 2.64 -2.44 3.56
N GLY A 77 3.56 -1.78 4.28
CA GLY A 77 3.36 -1.49 5.70
C GLY A 77 2.15 -0.60 5.93
N GLU A 78 2.02 0.46 5.13
CA GLU A 78 0.87 1.36 5.22
C GLU A 78 -0.42 0.62 4.91
N TRP A 79 -0.41 -0.22 3.89
CA TRP A 79 -1.58 -1.00 3.50
C TRP A 79 -2.01 -1.96 4.62
N GLU A 80 -1.05 -2.67 5.23
CA GLU A 80 -1.35 -3.60 6.31
C GLU A 80 -1.98 -2.91 7.51
N GLU A 81 -1.45 -1.76 7.89
CA GLU A 81 -2.01 -0.97 8.99
C GLU A 81 -3.43 -0.49 8.67
N LEU A 82 -3.63 -0.06 7.44
CA LEU A 82 -4.93 0.42 6.99
C LEU A 82 -5.98 -0.69 7.02
N VAL A 83 -5.61 -1.88 6.55
CA VAL A 83 -6.52 -3.03 6.54
C VAL A 83 -6.93 -3.41 7.96
N GLN A 84 -5.98 -3.43 8.89
CA GLN A 84 -6.28 -3.74 10.29
C GLN A 84 -7.22 -2.71 10.90
N HIS A 85 -6.98 -1.43 10.63
CA HIS A 85 -7.84 -0.37 11.13
C HIS A 85 -9.24 -0.46 10.51
N ARG A 86 -9.31 -0.73 9.22
CA ARG A 86 -10.60 -0.90 8.53
C ARG A 86 -11.39 -2.06 9.13
N GLU A 87 -10.72 -3.18 9.39
CA GLU A 87 -11.38 -4.35 9.98
C GLU A 87 -11.93 -4.05 11.37
N ARG A 88 -11.16 -3.32 12.19
CA ARG A 88 -11.63 -2.92 13.51
C ARG A 88 -12.87 -2.02 13.41
N LEU A 89 -12.82 -1.06 12.49
CA LEU A 89 -13.92 -0.13 12.31
C LEU A 89 -15.19 -0.84 11.81
N GLN A 90 -15.01 -1.77 10.87
CA GLN A 90 -16.12 -2.60 10.38
C GLN A 90 -16.73 -3.42 11.51
N GLY A 91 -15.89 -3.96 12.40
CA GLY A 91 -16.35 -4.68 13.56
C GLY A 91 -17.16 -3.81 14.51
N GLU A 92 -16.72 -2.59 14.75
CA GLU A 92 -17.44 -1.64 15.59
C GLU A 92 -18.81 -1.31 15.02
N LEU A 93 -18.87 -1.08 13.71
CA LEU A 93 -20.11 -0.76 13.04
C LEU A 93 -21.07 -1.96 13.01
N ALA A 94 -20.53 -3.17 12.84
CA ALA A 94 -21.35 -4.38 12.84
C ALA A 94 -21.92 -4.66 14.23
N GLY A 95 -21.20 -4.28 15.29
CA GLY A 95 -21.65 -4.45 16.66
C GLY A 95 -22.61 -3.37 17.13
N ALA A 96 -22.78 -2.33 16.36
CA ALA A 96 -23.69 -1.24 16.72
C ALA A 96 -25.12 -1.58 16.31
#